data_0d953bb02400a9da4ab5d6ba47706b41
#
_entry.id   0d953bb02400a9da4ab5d6ba47706b41
#
_cell.length_a   1.000
_cell.length_b   1.000
_cell.length_c   1.000
_cell.angle_alpha   90.00
_cell.angle_beta   90.00
_cell.angle_gamma   90.00
#
_symmetry.space_group_name_H-M   'P 1'
#
loop_
_entity.id
_entity.type
_entity.pdbx_description
1 polymer ?
#
loop_
_entity_poly.entity_id
_entity_poly.type
_entity_poly.pdbx_seq_one_letter_code
_entity_poly.pdbx_strand_id
1 'polypeptide(L)'
;EVGDWSSDVCSSDLNNVLENFSRMAEVLEVKIDDFVFTHQTHTTNIRRAGLKDRGNGITAALDYSDIDGLITDTPGVVLSAFFADCIPLYFADPVHKAVGLAHSGWKGTLDKIGAVLIAKMGEEFGTRPEDLIAGIEPRICQDCYEVSEEVAKKFKEVFITDKENAGFKALNPADILRPGRKGHRG
;
A
#
# COMPACT_ATOMS: atom_id res chain seq x y z
N GLU A 1 0.38 16.47 -8.98
CA GLU A 1 1.78 16.00 -9.06
C GLU A 1 2.07 15.29 -7.76
N VAL A 2 2.21 13.98 -7.81
CA VAL A 2 2.77 13.23 -6.70
C VAL A 2 4.22 13.65 -6.66
N GLY A 3 4.61 14.40 -5.62
CA GLY A 3 5.99 14.79 -5.44
C GLY A 3 6.85 13.54 -5.52
N ASP A 4 7.74 13.51 -6.47
CA ASP A 4 8.79 12.54 -6.53
C ASP A 4 9.64 12.75 -5.27
N TRP A 5 9.48 11.90 -4.28
CA TRP A 5 10.24 11.95 -3.03
C TRP A 5 11.74 11.91 -3.28
N SER A 6 12.16 11.45 -4.48
CA SER A 6 13.54 11.49 -4.93
C SER A 6 13.99 12.87 -5.39
N SER A 7 13.07 13.75 -5.82
CA SER A 7 13.41 15.08 -6.35
C SER A 7 13.58 16.15 -5.28
N ASP A 8 12.96 15.98 -4.12
CA ASP A 8 13.03 16.93 -3.00
C ASP A 8 14.18 16.63 -2.03
N VAL A 9 14.83 15.47 -2.16
CA VAL A 9 15.97 15.09 -1.33
C VAL A 9 17.24 15.68 -1.92
N CYS A 10 17.79 16.70 -1.26
CA CYS A 10 19.10 17.24 -1.58
C CYS A 10 20.17 16.12 -1.51
N SER A 11 21.16 16.16 -2.38
CA SER A 11 22.23 15.15 -2.42
C SER A 11 22.97 14.95 -1.09
N SER A 12 22.99 15.95 -0.21
CA SER A 12 23.48 15.85 1.17
C SER A 12 22.55 15.01 2.07
N ASP A 13 21.28 14.87 1.72
CA ASP A 13 20.28 14.14 2.52
C ASP A 13 20.22 12.67 2.12
N LEU A 14 20.67 12.32 0.91
CA LEU A 14 20.66 10.93 0.43
C LEU A 14 21.48 10.00 1.35
N ASN A 15 22.62 10.47 1.84
CA ASN A 15 23.42 9.71 2.80
C ASN A 15 22.67 9.50 4.11
N ASN A 16 21.92 10.50 4.58
CA ASN A 16 21.08 10.38 5.76
C ASN A 16 19.92 9.40 5.55
N VAL A 17 19.33 9.39 4.36
CA VAL A 17 18.28 8.42 3.99
C VAL A 17 18.84 7.00 4.02
N LEU A 18 19.98 6.75 3.37
CA LEU A 18 20.64 5.45 3.36
C LEU A 18 21.04 5.00 4.78
N GLU A 19 21.57 5.92 5.60
CA GLU A 19 21.91 5.63 7.01
C GLU A 19 20.65 5.23 7.80
N ASN A 20 19.51 5.92 7.62
CA ASN A 20 18.27 5.57 8.31
C ASN A 20 17.74 4.21 7.88
N PHE A 21 17.83 3.87 6.59
CA PHE A 21 17.45 2.54 6.10
C PHE A 21 18.42 1.46 6.61
N SER A 22 19.72 1.76 6.73
CA SER A 22 20.69 0.83 7.30
C SER A 22 20.37 0.50 8.76
N ARG A 23 20.02 1.52 9.56
CA ARG A 23 19.58 1.32 10.96
C ARG A 23 18.29 0.52 11.05
N MET A 24 17.34 0.76 10.15
CA MET A 24 16.10 -0.03 10.07
C MET A 24 16.40 -1.48 9.70
N ALA A 25 17.31 -1.71 8.75
CA ALA A 25 17.74 -3.02 8.34
C ALA A 25 18.38 -3.80 9.52
N GLU A 26 19.23 -3.16 10.34
CA GLU A 26 19.79 -3.76 11.56
C GLU A 26 18.68 -4.19 12.54
N VAL A 27 17.70 -3.34 12.79
CA VAL A 27 16.58 -3.66 13.71
C VAL A 27 15.75 -4.83 13.20
N LEU A 28 15.57 -4.93 11.89
CA LEU A 28 14.83 -6.01 11.24
C LEU A 28 15.67 -7.27 10.99
N GLU A 29 16.96 -7.26 11.34
CA GLU A 29 17.91 -8.35 11.08
C GLU A 29 18.01 -8.74 9.59
N VAL A 30 17.93 -7.74 8.70
CA VAL A 30 18.02 -7.86 7.24
C VAL A 30 19.12 -6.97 6.70
N LYS A 31 19.41 -7.06 5.40
CA LYS A 31 20.35 -6.15 4.73
C LYS A 31 19.58 -5.02 4.03
N ILE A 32 20.22 -3.87 3.87
CA ILE A 32 19.65 -2.75 3.12
C ILE A 32 19.33 -3.16 1.67
N ASP A 33 20.11 -4.05 1.08
CA ASP A 33 19.86 -4.59 -0.26
C ASP A 33 18.68 -5.56 -0.31
N ASP A 34 18.12 -6.01 0.81
CA ASP A 34 16.95 -6.88 0.80
C ASP A 34 15.64 -6.15 0.51
N PHE A 35 15.64 -4.83 0.64
CA PHE A 35 14.46 -3.99 0.38
C PHE A 35 14.13 -3.91 -1.11
N VAL A 36 12.83 -3.95 -1.39
CA VAL A 36 12.25 -3.75 -2.74
C VAL A 36 11.09 -2.77 -2.60
N PHE A 37 11.20 -1.61 -3.26
CA PHE A 37 10.22 -0.54 -3.14
C PHE A 37 9.19 -0.57 -4.26
N THR A 38 7.99 -0.11 -3.95
CA THR A 38 6.97 0.25 -4.94
C THR A 38 7.36 1.52 -5.70
N HIS A 39 6.77 1.73 -6.88
CA HIS A 39 6.74 3.04 -7.56
C HIS A 39 5.29 3.51 -7.61
N GLN A 40 4.86 4.16 -6.55
CA GLN A 40 3.47 4.47 -6.26
C GLN A 40 2.95 5.63 -7.10
N THR A 41 1.93 5.36 -7.91
CA THR A 41 1.23 6.36 -8.75
C THR A 41 -0.29 6.27 -8.61
N HIS A 42 -0.76 5.61 -7.54
CA HIS A 42 -2.17 5.41 -7.22
C HIS A 42 -2.90 4.54 -8.24
N THR A 43 -2.24 3.49 -8.71
CA THR A 43 -2.81 2.45 -9.57
C THR A 43 -3.29 1.24 -8.75
N THR A 44 -3.65 0.16 -9.43
CA THR A 44 -3.89 -1.16 -8.82
C THR A 44 -2.92 -2.21 -9.33
N ASN A 45 -1.81 -1.79 -9.92
CA ASN A 45 -0.82 -2.70 -10.45
C ASN A 45 -0.03 -3.37 -9.32
N ILE A 46 0.01 -4.70 -9.36
CA ILE A 46 0.70 -5.54 -8.40
C ILE A 46 1.83 -6.28 -9.10
N ARG A 47 3.05 -6.22 -8.53
CA ARG A 47 4.23 -6.90 -9.04
C ARG A 47 4.68 -7.99 -8.07
N ARG A 48 5.07 -9.16 -8.60
CA ARG A 48 5.82 -10.16 -7.84
C ARG A 48 7.28 -9.74 -7.78
N ALA A 49 7.83 -9.67 -6.57
CA ALA A 49 9.22 -9.40 -6.30
C ALA A 49 9.98 -10.70 -5.96
N GLY A 50 11.20 -10.82 -6.46
CA GLY A 50 12.08 -11.95 -6.20
C GLY A 50 13.51 -11.49 -5.86
N LEU A 51 14.45 -12.42 -5.73
CA LEU A 51 15.83 -12.11 -5.35
C LEU A 51 16.52 -11.10 -6.28
N LYS A 52 16.18 -11.11 -7.57
CA LYS A 52 16.75 -10.19 -8.57
C LYS A 52 16.29 -8.74 -8.39
N ASP A 53 15.17 -8.54 -7.69
CA ASP A 53 14.58 -7.21 -7.49
C ASP A 53 15.13 -6.52 -6.21
N ARG A 54 15.94 -7.23 -5.43
CA ARG A 54 16.53 -6.71 -4.19
C ARG A 54 17.36 -5.46 -4.47
N GLY A 55 17.24 -4.47 -3.58
CA GLY A 55 17.87 -3.17 -3.70
C GLY A 55 17.10 -2.16 -4.56
N ASN A 56 16.10 -2.58 -5.34
CA ASN A 56 15.32 -1.70 -6.20
C ASN A 56 14.63 -0.58 -5.39
N GLY A 57 14.96 0.67 -5.73
CA GLY A 57 14.43 1.88 -5.09
C GLY A 57 15.23 2.38 -3.89
N ILE A 58 16.33 1.71 -3.51
CA ILE A 58 17.20 2.15 -2.40
C ILE A 58 18.68 2.09 -2.78
N THR A 59 19.24 0.92 -3.07
CA THR A 59 20.63 0.74 -3.46
C THR A 59 20.82 0.54 -4.96
N ALA A 60 19.73 0.27 -5.67
CA ALA A 60 19.64 0.19 -7.11
C ALA A 60 18.46 1.04 -7.61
N ALA A 61 18.56 1.53 -8.85
CA ALA A 61 17.45 2.23 -9.49
C ALA A 61 16.27 1.27 -9.71
N LEU A 62 15.04 1.80 -9.62
CA LEU A 62 13.85 1.06 -10.01
C LEU A 62 13.88 0.75 -11.51
N ASP A 63 13.61 -0.49 -11.87
CA ASP A 63 13.50 -0.95 -13.27
C ASP A 63 12.04 -1.08 -13.74
N TYR A 64 11.10 -0.57 -12.95
CA TYR A 64 9.65 -0.56 -13.20
C TYR A 64 9.01 0.75 -12.72
N SER A 65 7.81 1.02 -13.23
CA SER A 65 6.96 2.15 -12.85
C SER A 65 5.53 1.69 -12.58
N ASP A 66 4.73 2.59 -11.97
CA ASP A 66 3.29 2.42 -11.78
C ASP A 66 2.92 1.13 -11.02
N ILE A 67 3.67 0.80 -9.99
CA ILE A 67 3.45 -0.35 -9.12
C ILE A 67 3.06 0.15 -7.73
N ASP A 68 1.81 -0.08 -7.34
CA ASP A 68 1.28 0.30 -6.03
C ASP A 68 1.16 -0.89 -5.05
N GLY A 69 1.53 -2.09 -5.48
CA GLY A 69 1.60 -3.25 -4.60
C GLY A 69 2.66 -4.24 -5.03
N LEU A 70 3.21 -4.91 -4.03
CA LEU A 70 4.21 -5.96 -4.20
C LEU A 70 3.76 -7.23 -3.49
N ILE A 71 4.08 -8.38 -4.07
CA ILE A 71 3.90 -9.69 -3.46
C ILE A 71 5.17 -10.52 -3.58
N THR A 72 5.45 -11.40 -2.62
CA THR A 72 6.58 -12.32 -2.67
C THR A 72 6.35 -13.57 -1.83
N ASP A 73 6.91 -14.68 -2.27
CA ASP A 73 7.08 -15.93 -1.53
C ASP A 73 8.57 -16.23 -1.29
N THR A 74 9.43 -15.28 -1.61
CA THR A 74 10.89 -15.47 -1.61
C THR A 74 11.49 -14.98 -0.29
N PRO A 75 12.07 -15.85 0.55
CA PRO A 75 12.78 -15.42 1.75
C PRO A 75 13.93 -14.45 1.44
N GLY A 76 14.11 -13.44 2.30
CA GLY A 76 15.16 -12.42 2.13
C GLY A 76 14.78 -11.31 1.14
N VAL A 77 13.51 -11.21 0.75
CA VAL A 77 12.94 -10.06 0.04
C VAL A 77 12.04 -9.28 1.00
N VAL A 78 12.35 -8.01 1.23
CA VAL A 78 11.61 -7.10 2.12
C VAL A 78 10.80 -6.12 1.30
N LEU A 79 9.49 -6.33 1.25
CA LEU A 79 8.57 -5.45 0.52
C LEU A 79 8.44 -4.10 1.24
N SER A 80 8.57 -3.01 0.49
CA SER A 80 8.61 -1.67 1.05
C SER A 80 7.78 -0.67 0.22
N ALA A 81 7.14 0.26 0.91
CA ALA A 81 6.40 1.36 0.31
C ALA A 81 6.38 2.57 1.25
N PHE A 82 6.10 3.75 0.71
CA PHE A 82 6.00 4.98 1.49
C PHE A 82 4.53 5.37 1.70
N PHE A 83 4.23 5.80 2.91
CA PHE A 83 2.88 6.21 3.28
C PHE A 83 2.94 7.52 4.07
N ALA A 84 2.07 8.46 3.72
CA ALA A 84 1.72 9.60 4.55
C ALA A 84 0.30 9.40 5.09
N ASP A 85 -0.70 9.72 4.26
CA ASP A 85 -2.11 9.65 4.63
C ASP A 85 -2.82 8.41 4.08
N CYS A 86 -2.30 7.84 2.98
CA CYS A 86 -2.86 6.67 2.32
C CYS A 86 -2.79 5.42 3.20
N ILE A 87 -3.63 4.44 2.89
CA ILE A 87 -3.82 3.24 3.70
C ILE A 87 -2.78 2.18 3.33
N PRO A 88 -1.89 1.77 4.27
CA PRO A 88 -1.09 0.58 4.11
C PRO A 88 -1.96 -0.68 4.27
N LEU A 89 -1.89 -1.59 3.32
CA LEU A 89 -2.52 -2.90 3.40
C LEU A 89 -1.43 -3.97 3.41
N TYR A 90 -1.44 -4.82 4.44
CA TYR A 90 -0.52 -5.95 4.59
C TYR A 90 -1.28 -7.25 4.53
N PHE A 91 -0.70 -8.23 3.86
CA PHE A 91 -1.24 -9.57 3.74
C PHE A 91 -0.15 -10.59 4.02
N ALA A 92 -0.47 -11.61 4.82
CA ALA A 92 0.41 -12.73 5.06
C ALA A 92 -0.35 -14.03 4.84
N ASP A 93 0.22 -14.91 4.04
CA ASP A 93 -0.22 -16.28 3.83
C ASP A 93 0.75 -17.24 4.52
N PRO A 94 0.44 -17.73 5.72
CA PRO A 94 1.31 -18.65 6.44
C PRO A 94 1.36 -20.04 5.80
N VAL A 95 0.37 -20.41 4.98
CA VAL A 95 0.30 -21.72 4.33
C VAL A 95 1.32 -21.78 3.19
N HIS A 96 1.33 -20.77 2.32
CA HIS A 96 2.24 -20.70 1.18
C HIS A 96 3.50 -19.88 1.48
N LYS A 97 3.64 -19.34 2.72
CA LYS A 97 4.76 -18.49 3.16
C LYS A 97 4.98 -17.30 2.25
N ALA A 98 3.87 -16.68 1.83
CA ALA A 98 3.86 -15.52 0.96
C ALA A 98 3.38 -14.28 1.71
N VAL A 99 3.84 -13.12 1.27
CA VAL A 99 3.43 -11.83 1.82
C VAL A 99 3.07 -10.85 0.72
N GLY A 100 2.21 -9.89 1.03
CA GLY A 100 1.81 -8.82 0.13
C GLY A 100 1.71 -7.49 0.85
N LEU A 101 2.05 -6.44 0.13
CA LEU A 101 1.99 -5.04 0.57
C LEU A 101 1.31 -4.22 -0.53
N ALA A 102 0.30 -3.42 -0.19
CA ALA A 102 -0.33 -2.51 -1.14
C ALA A 102 -0.51 -1.10 -0.57
N HIS A 103 -0.28 -0.11 -1.43
CA HIS A 103 -0.56 1.30 -1.18
C HIS A 103 -1.98 1.61 -1.64
N SER A 104 -2.91 1.77 -0.69
CA SER A 104 -4.30 2.06 -0.98
C SER A 104 -4.63 3.53 -0.74
N GLY A 105 -4.32 4.38 -1.72
CA GLY A 105 -4.87 5.72 -1.80
C GLY A 105 -6.36 5.68 -2.16
N TRP A 106 -7.03 6.85 -2.22
CA TRP A 106 -8.47 6.89 -2.50
C TRP A 106 -8.85 6.24 -3.86
N LYS A 107 -8.01 6.39 -4.91
CA LYS A 107 -8.21 5.73 -6.20
C LYS A 107 -8.06 4.21 -6.06
N GLY A 108 -6.94 3.74 -5.49
CA GLY A 108 -6.70 2.32 -5.27
C GLY A 108 -7.78 1.68 -4.40
N THR A 109 -8.35 2.42 -3.43
CA THR A 109 -9.48 1.95 -2.63
C THR A 109 -10.74 1.78 -3.48
N LEU A 110 -11.07 2.75 -4.33
CA LEU A 110 -12.22 2.65 -5.25
C LEU A 110 -12.06 1.47 -6.21
N ASP A 111 -10.85 1.28 -6.73
CA ASP A 111 -10.50 0.23 -7.68
C ASP A 111 -10.17 -1.10 -6.97
N LYS A 112 -10.40 -1.18 -5.63
CA LYS A 112 -10.31 -2.39 -4.81
C LYS A 112 -8.92 -3.05 -4.87
N ILE A 113 -7.82 -2.26 -4.77
CA ILE A 113 -6.44 -2.76 -4.85
C ILE A 113 -6.15 -3.94 -3.92
N GLY A 114 -6.74 -3.97 -2.72
CA GLY A 114 -6.61 -5.11 -1.80
C GLY A 114 -7.15 -6.41 -2.39
N ALA A 115 -8.31 -6.37 -3.06
CA ALA A 115 -8.87 -7.53 -3.74
C ALA A 115 -8.02 -7.96 -4.95
N VAL A 116 -7.49 -6.98 -5.70
CA VAL A 116 -6.57 -7.23 -6.82
C VAL A 116 -5.30 -7.92 -6.32
N LEU A 117 -4.74 -7.48 -5.19
CA LEU A 117 -3.55 -8.09 -4.59
C LEU A 117 -3.84 -9.53 -4.13
N ILE A 118 -4.97 -9.77 -3.45
CA ILE A 118 -5.37 -11.12 -3.01
C ILE A 118 -5.53 -12.05 -4.21
N ALA A 119 -6.20 -11.58 -5.28
CA ALA A 119 -6.33 -12.35 -6.51
C ALA A 119 -4.96 -12.69 -7.12
N LYS A 120 -4.05 -11.71 -7.14
CA LYS A 120 -2.69 -11.90 -7.64
C LYS A 120 -1.88 -12.90 -6.80
N MET A 121 -2.01 -12.89 -5.46
CA MET A 121 -1.43 -13.90 -4.59
C MET A 121 -2.02 -15.29 -4.88
N GLY A 122 -3.32 -15.38 -5.17
CA GLY A 122 -3.96 -16.61 -5.60
C GLY A 122 -3.40 -17.17 -6.90
N GLU A 123 -3.20 -16.32 -7.90
CA GLU A 123 -2.62 -16.68 -9.20
C GLU A 123 -1.16 -17.16 -9.07
N GLU A 124 -0.35 -16.44 -8.30
CA GLU A 124 1.11 -16.66 -8.24
C GLU A 124 1.51 -17.76 -7.24
N PHE A 125 0.78 -17.90 -6.13
CA PHE A 125 1.17 -18.74 -5.00
C PHE A 125 0.12 -19.79 -4.61
N GLY A 126 -1.09 -19.71 -5.19
CA GLY A 126 -2.21 -20.57 -4.80
C GLY A 126 -2.87 -20.14 -3.47
N THR A 127 -2.59 -18.92 -3.00
CA THR A 127 -3.18 -18.34 -1.79
C THR A 127 -4.70 -18.35 -1.86
N ARG A 128 -5.35 -18.79 -0.79
CA ARG A 128 -6.81 -18.71 -0.65
C ARG A 128 -7.16 -17.58 0.34
N PRO A 129 -8.22 -16.81 0.07
CA PRO A 129 -8.59 -15.68 0.95
C PRO A 129 -8.76 -16.07 2.43
N GLU A 130 -9.24 -17.29 2.71
CA GLU A 130 -9.45 -17.81 4.06
C GLU A 130 -8.15 -18.13 4.82
N ASP A 131 -7.03 -18.28 4.12
CA ASP A 131 -5.71 -18.53 4.71
C ASP A 131 -4.96 -17.23 5.05
N LEU A 132 -5.48 -16.08 4.58
CA LEU A 132 -4.81 -14.79 4.74
C LEU A 132 -5.02 -14.17 6.13
N ILE A 133 -3.94 -13.65 6.66
CA ILE A 133 -3.94 -12.66 7.75
C ILE A 133 -3.76 -11.29 7.09
N ALA A 134 -4.72 -10.39 7.30
CA ALA A 134 -4.66 -9.04 6.74
C ALA A 134 -4.50 -8.00 7.86
N GLY A 135 -3.67 -6.99 7.61
CA GLY A 135 -3.45 -5.85 8.49
C GLY A 135 -3.70 -4.52 7.76
N ILE A 136 -4.25 -3.57 8.50
CA ILE A 136 -4.39 -2.18 8.07
C ILE A 136 -3.65 -1.32 9.10
N GLU A 137 -2.62 -0.66 8.67
CA GLU A 137 -1.75 0.14 9.53
C GLU A 137 -2.27 1.59 9.73
N PRO A 138 -1.65 2.37 10.64
CA PRO A 138 -2.01 3.75 10.86
C PRO A 138 -2.06 4.56 9.56
N ARG A 139 -3.10 5.37 9.45
CA ARG A 139 -3.43 6.20 8.28
C ARG A 139 -4.16 7.45 8.75
N ILE A 140 -4.44 8.38 7.84
CA ILE A 140 -5.31 9.51 8.14
C ILE A 140 -6.67 9.03 8.65
N CYS A 141 -7.15 9.63 9.74
CA CYS A 141 -8.42 9.26 10.32
C CYS A 141 -9.60 9.87 9.55
N GLN A 142 -10.78 9.29 9.73
CA GLN A 142 -12.01 9.73 9.06
C GLN A 142 -12.34 11.21 9.33
N ASP A 143 -12.07 11.69 10.54
CA ASP A 143 -12.39 13.07 10.93
C ASP A 143 -11.40 14.10 10.36
N CYS A 144 -10.21 13.64 9.92
CA CYS A 144 -9.16 14.47 9.36
C CYS A 144 -9.14 14.44 7.81
N TYR A 145 -9.77 13.44 7.20
CA TYR A 145 -9.71 13.22 5.76
C TYR A 145 -10.87 13.90 5.04
N GLU A 146 -10.66 15.15 4.66
CA GLU A 146 -11.62 15.90 3.84
C GLU A 146 -11.47 15.53 2.37
N VAL A 147 -12.59 15.21 1.71
CA VAL A 147 -12.64 14.89 0.29
C VAL A 147 -13.69 15.75 -0.41
N SER A 148 -13.52 15.97 -1.72
CA SER A 148 -14.50 16.69 -2.52
C SER A 148 -15.82 15.90 -2.66
N GLU A 149 -16.91 16.59 -2.95
CA GLU A 149 -18.22 15.95 -3.21
C GLU A 149 -18.14 14.94 -4.36
N GLU A 150 -17.31 15.20 -5.37
CA GLU A 150 -17.09 14.29 -6.50
C GLU A 150 -16.49 12.96 -6.04
N VAL A 151 -15.43 13.00 -5.20
CA VAL A 151 -14.81 11.80 -4.64
C VAL A 151 -15.81 11.06 -3.76
N ALA A 152 -16.53 11.78 -2.90
CA ALA A 152 -17.56 11.21 -2.04
C ALA A 152 -18.66 10.49 -2.85
N LYS A 153 -19.07 11.06 -3.99
CA LYS A 153 -20.05 10.44 -4.89
C LYS A 153 -19.52 9.13 -5.48
N LYS A 154 -18.27 9.10 -5.94
CA LYS A 154 -17.65 7.87 -6.47
C LYS A 154 -17.64 6.75 -5.42
N PHE A 155 -17.28 7.06 -4.17
CA PHE A 155 -17.32 6.07 -3.08
C PHE A 155 -18.75 5.54 -2.83
N LYS A 156 -19.75 6.40 -2.84
CA LYS A 156 -21.15 5.98 -2.70
C LYS A 156 -21.58 5.04 -3.83
N GLU A 157 -21.22 5.37 -5.06
CA GLU A 157 -21.54 4.56 -6.24
C GLU A 157 -20.92 3.16 -6.15
N VAL A 158 -19.64 3.05 -5.72
CA VAL A 158 -18.94 1.76 -5.65
C VAL A 158 -19.38 0.92 -4.44
N PHE A 159 -19.51 1.50 -3.25
CA PHE A 159 -19.68 0.72 -2.02
C PHE A 159 -21.11 0.68 -1.47
N ILE A 160 -22.00 1.56 -1.91
CA ILE A 160 -23.38 1.61 -1.41
C ILE A 160 -24.35 0.95 -2.40
N THR A 161 -24.08 1.02 -3.69
CA THR A 161 -24.92 0.39 -4.74
C THR A 161 -24.62 -1.09 -4.92
N ASP A 162 -23.48 -1.57 -4.47
CA ASP A 162 -23.06 -2.98 -4.58
C ASP A 162 -23.77 -3.85 -3.50
N LYS A 163 -25.11 -3.94 -3.59
CA LYS A 163 -25.92 -4.77 -2.69
C LYS A 163 -25.68 -6.27 -2.84
N GLU A 164 -24.90 -6.69 -3.83
CA GLU A 164 -24.64 -8.11 -4.15
C GLU A 164 -23.37 -8.66 -3.47
N ASN A 165 -22.52 -7.84 -2.90
CA ASN A 165 -21.36 -8.30 -2.11
C ASN A 165 -21.77 -8.62 -0.67
N ALA A 166 -22.63 -9.60 -0.51
CA ALA A 166 -23.28 -10.02 0.73
C ALA A 166 -22.35 -10.78 1.72
N GLY A 167 -21.12 -10.36 1.86
CA GLY A 167 -20.21 -10.82 2.92
C GLY A 167 -19.68 -9.67 3.78
N PHE A 168 -19.74 -8.44 3.33
CA PHE A 168 -19.43 -7.26 4.12
C PHE A 168 -20.73 -6.67 4.66
N LYS A 169 -20.82 -6.55 5.98
CA LYS A 169 -21.85 -5.75 6.64
C LYS A 169 -21.79 -4.37 6.00
N ALA A 170 -22.81 -4.00 5.22
CA ALA A 170 -22.86 -2.72 4.53
C ALA A 170 -22.57 -1.63 5.57
N LEU A 171 -21.48 -0.91 5.38
CA LEU A 171 -21.18 0.24 6.24
C LEU A 171 -22.33 1.25 6.03
N ASN A 172 -22.89 1.74 7.14
CA ASN A 172 -23.93 2.77 7.07
C ASN A 172 -23.33 3.98 6.32
N PRO A 173 -24.02 4.54 5.31
CA PRO A 173 -23.55 5.73 4.61
C PRO A 173 -23.15 6.89 5.53
N ALA A 174 -23.79 7.01 6.70
CA ALA A 174 -23.47 7.97 7.73
C ALA A 174 -22.13 7.68 8.44
N ASP A 175 -21.65 6.43 8.40
CA ASP A 175 -20.36 6.03 8.98
C ASP A 175 -19.19 6.22 8.01
N ILE A 176 -19.48 6.31 6.69
CA ILE A 176 -18.47 6.50 5.64
C ILE A 176 -18.17 7.97 5.42
N LEU A 177 -19.20 8.84 5.51
CA LEU A 177 -19.10 10.26 5.17
C LEU A 177 -19.75 11.08 6.30
N ARG A 178 -18.94 11.53 7.26
CA ARG A 178 -19.38 12.56 8.21
C ARG A 178 -19.11 13.94 7.59
N PRO A 179 -20.02 14.91 7.76
CA PRO A 179 -19.72 16.30 7.43
C PRO A 179 -18.47 16.73 8.19
N GLY A 180 -17.45 17.22 7.49
CA GLY A 180 -16.24 17.72 8.11
C GLY A 180 -16.55 18.72 9.24
N ARG A 181 -15.87 18.61 10.38
CA ARG A 181 -15.94 19.63 11.42
C ARG A 181 -15.39 20.93 10.84
N LYS A 182 -16.24 21.93 10.65
CA LYS A 182 -15.79 23.29 10.37
C LYS A 182 -14.89 23.74 11.53
N GLY A 183 -13.59 23.87 11.26
CA GLY A 183 -12.67 24.59 12.14
C GLY A 183 -11.54 23.76 12.77
N HIS A 184 -10.61 23.27 11.98
CA HIS A 184 -9.24 23.13 12.39
C HIS A 184 -8.36 23.73 11.30
N ARG A 185 -8.18 25.05 11.35
CA ARG A 185 -6.98 25.69 10.81
C ARG A 185 -6.03 25.82 12.00
N GLY A 186 -4.96 25.05 11.97
CA GLY A 186 -3.79 25.19 12.79
C GLY A 186 -2.58 25.10 11.88
#